data_b14511ea337e7bba0616971e0ad41522
#
_entry.id   b14511ea337e7bba0616971e0ad41522
#
_cell.length_a   1.000
_cell.length_b   1.000
_cell.length_c   1.000
_cell.angle_alpha   90.00
_cell.angle_beta   90.00
_cell.angle_gamma   90.00
#
_symmetry.space_group_name_H-M   'P 1'
#
loop_
_entity.id
_entity.type
_entity.pdbx_description
1 polymer ?
#
loop_
_entity_poly.entity_id
_entity_poly.type
_entity_poly.pdbx_seq_one_letter_code
_entity_poly.pdbx_strand_id
1 'polypeptide(L)'
;MILVIGGMGFVGSNLLMRQQGHFEVVDLKGRDGAYLDIRNSRSFESKFHKADSIVLLAAEHRDDVSPVSKYYDTNVQGTQNVLDEMDRVGCKHLIFTSSVAVYGLNKVNPDENHPVDPFNHYGKSKWEAEKVIKAWYDKDPEGKSVTIIRPTVIFGEKNRGNVYNLLKQIASGKFLMIGRGQNRKSMAYVGNVVAFIKHRLELAEEGYNVFNYIDKPDLTMTSLLGVIEKSLNKKTPSVRIPIWLGYLGGFGFDVLAFVTRKKLAISSVRVKKFVAKTQFDATKVHSSGFKAPFTLEEGLDRTLNYEFVQERSDDDEVFYTE
;
A
#
# COMPACT_ATOMS: atom_id res chain seq x y z
N MET A 1 9.67 -3.38 -23.38
CA MET A 1 9.17 -2.15 -22.71
C MET A 1 8.23 -2.51 -21.58
N ILE A 2 8.33 -1.85 -20.44
CA ILE A 2 7.46 -2.06 -19.27
C ILE A 2 6.48 -0.89 -19.21
N LEU A 3 5.18 -1.17 -19.30
CA LEU A 3 4.15 -0.15 -19.16
C LEU A 3 3.67 -0.09 -17.71
N VAL A 4 3.82 1.08 -17.06
CA VAL A 4 3.41 1.33 -15.67
C VAL A 4 2.10 2.13 -15.67
N ILE A 5 1.01 1.48 -15.30
CA ILE A 5 -0.33 2.07 -15.24
C ILE A 5 -0.59 2.54 -13.80
N GLY A 6 -0.84 3.83 -13.60
CA GLY A 6 -0.86 4.46 -12.28
C GLY A 6 0.54 4.91 -11.83
N GLY A 7 1.43 5.18 -12.80
CA GLY A 7 2.82 5.49 -12.55
C GLY A 7 3.09 6.84 -11.89
N MET A 8 2.13 7.76 -11.90
CA MET A 8 2.22 9.06 -11.20
C MET A 8 1.72 9.00 -9.75
N GLY A 9 1.32 7.81 -9.27
CA GLY A 9 1.00 7.57 -7.86
C GLY A 9 2.25 7.36 -7.01
N PHE A 10 2.07 7.21 -5.69
CA PHE A 10 3.17 7.07 -4.73
C PHE A 10 4.13 5.90 -5.06
N VAL A 11 3.61 4.71 -5.30
CA VAL A 11 4.43 3.53 -5.64
C VAL A 11 5.07 3.69 -7.01
N GLY A 12 4.29 4.15 -8.01
CA GLY A 12 4.76 4.33 -9.38
C GLY A 12 5.90 5.33 -9.48
N SER A 13 5.77 6.51 -8.88
CA SER A 13 6.83 7.52 -8.86
C SER A 13 8.11 7.00 -8.20
N ASN A 14 7.99 6.24 -7.11
CA ASN A 14 9.14 5.60 -6.47
C ASN A 14 9.76 4.49 -7.32
N LEU A 15 8.95 3.72 -8.07
CA LEU A 15 9.47 2.73 -9.02
C LEU A 15 10.35 3.38 -10.08
N LEU A 16 9.86 4.47 -10.68
CA LEU A 16 10.59 5.20 -11.72
C LEU A 16 11.86 5.87 -11.21
N MET A 17 11.81 6.48 -10.04
CA MET A 17 12.98 7.18 -9.46
C MET A 17 14.07 6.24 -8.95
N ARG A 18 13.68 5.06 -8.43
CA ARG A 18 14.61 4.18 -7.70
C ARG A 18 15.07 2.99 -8.52
N GLN A 19 14.40 2.67 -9.61
CA GLN A 19 14.70 1.48 -10.41
C GLN A 19 15.06 1.86 -11.84
N GLN A 20 16.13 1.26 -12.35
CA GLN A 20 16.53 1.39 -13.75
C GLN A 20 15.68 0.45 -14.62
N GLY A 21 15.25 0.92 -15.80
CA GLY A 21 14.49 0.13 -16.74
C GLY A 21 13.88 0.98 -17.86
N HIS A 22 13.42 0.32 -18.92
CA HIS A 22 12.65 0.97 -20.00
C HIS A 22 11.17 1.03 -19.59
N PHE A 23 10.83 2.04 -18.79
CA PHE A 23 9.46 2.28 -18.33
C PHE A 23 8.76 3.29 -19.22
N GLU A 24 7.56 2.97 -19.69
CA GLU A 24 6.56 3.92 -20.17
C GLU A 24 5.49 4.10 -19.08
N VAL A 25 5.09 5.34 -18.85
CA VAL A 25 4.21 5.71 -17.73
C VAL A 25 2.92 6.27 -18.24
N VAL A 26 1.82 5.72 -17.74
CA VAL A 26 0.49 6.24 -18.00
C VAL A 26 -0.30 6.37 -16.69
N ASP A 27 -1.13 7.42 -16.60
CA ASP A 27 -1.90 7.69 -15.38
C ASP A 27 -3.14 8.53 -15.74
N LEU A 28 -4.15 8.51 -14.87
CA LEU A 28 -5.30 9.40 -14.93
C LEU A 28 -4.89 10.89 -14.82
N LYS A 29 -3.76 11.18 -14.17
CA LYS A 29 -3.16 12.51 -14.05
C LYS A 29 -2.22 12.86 -15.21
N GLY A 30 -1.98 11.92 -16.10
CA GLY A 30 -1.08 12.09 -17.24
C GLY A 30 -1.58 13.15 -18.22
N ARG A 31 -0.64 13.84 -18.89
CA ARG A 31 -0.89 14.79 -19.98
C ARG A 31 -0.09 14.38 -21.22
N ASP A 32 -0.40 14.95 -22.37
CA ASP A 32 0.42 14.83 -23.59
C ASP A 32 0.83 13.39 -23.96
N GLY A 33 -0.15 12.49 -24.01
CA GLY A 33 0.09 11.09 -24.35
C GLY A 33 0.27 10.15 -23.15
N ALA A 34 0.53 10.65 -21.94
CA ALA A 34 0.59 9.85 -20.73
C ALA A 34 -0.77 9.68 -20.01
N TYR A 35 -1.84 10.31 -20.53
CA TYR A 35 -3.18 10.11 -19.97
C TYR A 35 -3.71 8.70 -20.27
N LEU A 36 -4.20 8.02 -19.23
CA LEU A 36 -4.91 6.77 -19.37
C LEU A 36 -5.90 6.60 -18.21
N ASP A 37 -7.17 6.36 -18.55
CA ASP A 37 -8.21 5.96 -17.59
C ASP A 37 -8.57 4.50 -17.84
N ILE A 38 -8.20 3.61 -16.91
CA ILE A 38 -8.47 2.16 -17.04
C ILE A 38 -9.96 1.81 -17.09
N ARG A 39 -10.84 2.72 -16.65
CA ARG A 39 -12.30 2.56 -16.75
C ARG A 39 -12.83 2.77 -18.17
N ASN A 40 -12.04 3.42 -19.03
CA ASN A 40 -12.40 3.74 -20.39
C ASN A 40 -11.39 3.16 -21.39
N SER A 41 -11.71 2.02 -21.97
CA SER A 41 -10.84 1.33 -22.93
C SER A 41 -10.46 2.17 -24.16
N ARG A 42 -11.26 3.19 -24.51
CA ARG A 42 -10.90 4.13 -25.60
C ARG A 42 -9.65 4.95 -25.27
N SER A 43 -9.29 5.09 -23.98
CA SER A 43 -8.07 5.79 -23.56
C SER A 43 -6.80 4.99 -23.79
N PHE A 44 -6.91 3.70 -24.14
CA PHE A 44 -5.77 2.78 -24.28
C PHE A 44 -5.05 2.97 -25.62
N GLU A 45 -5.80 3.09 -26.72
CA GLU A 45 -5.30 3.27 -28.10
C GLU A 45 -3.93 2.60 -28.35
N SER A 46 -2.90 3.35 -28.72
CA SER A 46 -1.58 2.81 -29.06
C SER A 46 -0.65 2.54 -27.86
N LYS A 47 -1.08 2.78 -26.62
CA LYS A 47 -0.19 2.76 -25.44
C LYS A 47 0.34 1.37 -25.06
N PHE A 48 -0.41 0.33 -25.39
CA PHE A 48 -0.05 -1.05 -25.04
C PHE A 48 0.78 -1.77 -26.13
N HIS A 49 0.83 -1.27 -27.34
CA HIS A 49 1.33 -2.03 -28.52
C HIS A 49 2.79 -2.47 -28.46
N LYS A 50 3.60 -1.90 -27.58
CA LYS A 50 5.00 -2.28 -27.36
C LYS A 50 5.26 -2.83 -25.95
N ALA A 51 4.22 -3.09 -25.19
CA ALA A 51 4.39 -3.55 -23.83
C ALA A 51 4.70 -5.05 -23.78
N ASP A 52 5.88 -5.39 -23.28
CA ASP A 52 6.24 -6.78 -22.94
C ASP A 52 5.71 -7.15 -21.55
N SER A 53 5.58 -6.15 -20.68
CA SER A 53 5.13 -6.31 -19.29
C SER A 53 4.26 -5.14 -18.85
N ILE A 54 3.23 -5.44 -18.05
CA ILE A 54 2.36 -4.45 -17.42
C ILE A 54 2.58 -4.45 -15.91
N VAL A 55 2.80 -3.26 -15.33
CA VAL A 55 2.75 -3.03 -13.89
C VAL A 55 1.48 -2.22 -13.58
N LEU A 56 0.45 -2.89 -13.06
CA LEU A 56 -0.84 -2.27 -12.78
C LEU A 56 -0.89 -1.81 -11.32
N LEU A 57 -0.64 -0.51 -11.11
CA LEU A 57 -0.67 0.18 -9.82
C LEU A 57 -1.93 1.04 -9.66
N ALA A 58 -2.61 1.37 -10.76
CA ALA A 58 -3.81 2.20 -10.73
C ALA A 58 -4.90 1.54 -9.88
N ALA A 59 -5.42 2.27 -8.91
CA ALA A 59 -6.48 1.79 -8.03
C ALA A 59 -7.19 2.96 -7.34
N GLU A 60 -8.47 2.76 -7.03
CA GLU A 60 -9.13 3.55 -6.00
C GLU A 60 -8.87 2.87 -4.64
N HIS A 61 -8.23 3.58 -3.72
CA HIS A 61 -7.69 2.99 -2.47
C HIS A 61 -8.08 3.72 -1.19
N ARG A 62 -8.63 4.95 -1.27
CA ARG A 62 -9.03 5.72 -0.08
C ARG A 62 -10.24 5.09 0.61
N ASP A 63 -10.32 5.22 1.93
CA ASP A 63 -11.41 4.59 2.72
C ASP A 63 -12.78 5.30 2.60
N ASP A 64 -12.82 6.55 2.08
CA ASP A 64 -13.99 7.43 2.10
C ASP A 64 -14.57 7.75 0.71
N VAL A 65 -14.35 6.87 -0.26
CA VAL A 65 -14.76 7.11 -1.66
C VAL A 65 -16.28 7.03 -1.82
N SER A 66 -16.83 8.03 -2.48
CA SER A 66 -18.24 8.09 -2.84
C SER A 66 -18.40 8.52 -4.30
N PRO A 67 -19.29 7.89 -5.08
CA PRO A 67 -20.07 6.70 -4.73
C PRO A 67 -19.21 5.44 -4.61
N VAL A 68 -19.71 4.43 -3.90
CA VAL A 68 -19.02 3.14 -3.68
C VAL A 68 -18.68 2.41 -4.98
N SER A 69 -19.47 2.62 -6.04
CA SER A 69 -19.21 2.02 -7.36
C SER A 69 -17.82 2.32 -7.90
N LYS A 70 -17.23 3.48 -7.56
CA LYS A 70 -15.88 3.87 -8.00
C LYS A 70 -14.80 2.83 -7.66
N TYR A 71 -14.93 2.13 -6.51
CA TYR A 71 -14.00 1.04 -6.19
C TYR A 71 -14.08 -0.08 -7.23
N TYR A 72 -15.29 -0.47 -7.61
CA TYR A 72 -15.51 -1.57 -8.55
C TYR A 72 -15.27 -1.14 -9.99
N ASP A 73 -15.68 0.07 -10.36
CA ASP A 73 -15.45 0.64 -11.70
C ASP A 73 -13.94 0.72 -11.98
N THR A 74 -13.14 1.16 -10.99
CA THR A 74 -11.68 1.30 -11.15
C THR A 74 -10.97 -0.04 -10.94
N ASN A 75 -11.17 -0.68 -9.77
CA ASN A 75 -10.32 -1.81 -9.38
C ASN A 75 -10.73 -3.11 -10.07
N VAL A 76 -12.00 -3.29 -10.46
CA VAL A 76 -12.50 -4.51 -11.08
C VAL A 76 -12.66 -4.34 -12.58
N GLN A 77 -13.56 -3.44 -13.01
CA GLN A 77 -13.79 -3.22 -14.44
C GLN A 77 -12.55 -2.66 -15.14
N GLY A 78 -11.85 -1.72 -14.50
CA GLY A 78 -10.58 -1.19 -15.01
C GLY A 78 -9.53 -2.28 -15.18
N THR A 79 -9.42 -3.23 -14.22
CA THR A 79 -8.52 -4.38 -14.37
C THR A 79 -8.94 -5.27 -15.52
N GLN A 80 -10.25 -5.56 -15.69
CA GLN A 80 -10.73 -6.35 -16.83
C GLN A 80 -10.37 -5.69 -18.15
N ASN A 81 -10.59 -4.38 -18.29
CA ASN A 81 -10.24 -3.64 -19.50
C ASN A 81 -8.74 -3.73 -19.83
N VAL A 82 -7.87 -3.66 -18.81
CA VAL A 82 -6.42 -3.83 -18.99
C VAL A 82 -6.09 -5.25 -19.49
N LEU A 83 -6.71 -6.29 -18.94
CA LEU A 83 -6.48 -7.68 -19.35
C LEU A 83 -6.96 -7.94 -20.78
N ASP A 84 -8.11 -7.39 -21.16
CA ASP A 84 -8.66 -7.50 -22.52
C ASP A 84 -7.69 -6.87 -23.54
N GLU A 85 -7.09 -5.74 -23.16
CA GLU A 85 -6.10 -5.08 -24.01
C GLU A 85 -4.77 -5.83 -24.05
N MET A 86 -4.34 -6.42 -22.94
CA MET A 86 -3.17 -7.32 -22.90
C MET A 86 -3.34 -8.50 -23.86
N ASP A 87 -4.52 -9.14 -23.88
CA ASP A 87 -4.83 -10.22 -24.83
C ASP A 87 -4.78 -9.71 -26.28
N ARG A 88 -5.34 -8.52 -26.54
CA ARG A 88 -5.35 -7.92 -27.89
C ARG A 88 -3.95 -7.67 -28.46
N VAL A 89 -3.00 -7.26 -27.60
CA VAL A 89 -1.62 -6.97 -28.03
C VAL A 89 -0.64 -8.15 -27.81
N GLY A 90 -1.11 -9.25 -27.21
CA GLY A 90 -0.29 -10.42 -26.93
C GLY A 90 0.65 -10.26 -25.74
N CYS A 91 0.41 -9.29 -24.84
CA CYS A 91 1.21 -9.12 -23.63
C CYS A 91 0.80 -10.15 -22.57
N LYS A 92 1.76 -10.96 -22.11
CA LYS A 92 1.51 -12.08 -21.19
C LYS A 92 2.09 -11.89 -19.78
N HIS A 93 2.78 -10.79 -19.51
CA HIS A 93 3.42 -10.52 -18.21
C HIS A 93 2.70 -9.41 -17.45
N LEU A 94 2.12 -9.77 -16.30
CA LEU A 94 1.38 -8.85 -15.41
C LEU A 94 1.95 -8.85 -13.99
N ILE A 95 2.24 -7.66 -13.47
CA ILE A 95 2.40 -7.42 -12.03
C ILE A 95 1.24 -6.55 -11.56
N PHE A 96 0.48 -7.04 -10.58
CA PHE A 96 -0.66 -6.35 -10.00
C PHE A 96 -0.45 -6.09 -8.52
N THR A 97 -0.65 -4.86 -8.08
CA THR A 97 -0.66 -4.53 -6.66
C THR A 97 -2.07 -4.68 -6.09
N SER A 98 -2.25 -5.71 -5.29
CA SER A 98 -3.43 -5.93 -4.45
C SER A 98 -3.23 -5.31 -3.05
N SER A 99 -3.70 -5.93 -2.00
CA SER A 99 -3.54 -5.48 -0.61
C SER A 99 -3.81 -6.62 0.37
N VAL A 100 -3.14 -6.60 1.54
CA VAL A 100 -3.53 -7.47 2.68
C VAL A 100 -4.95 -7.18 3.21
N ALA A 101 -5.59 -6.08 2.78
CA ALA A 101 -6.99 -5.79 3.11
C ALA A 101 -7.98 -6.87 2.64
N VAL A 102 -7.58 -7.73 1.71
CA VAL A 102 -8.36 -8.89 1.27
C VAL A 102 -8.61 -9.91 2.40
N TYR A 103 -7.71 -10.00 3.38
CA TYR A 103 -7.88 -10.94 4.50
C TYR A 103 -8.89 -10.46 5.55
N GLY A 104 -9.23 -9.16 5.58
CA GLY A 104 -10.12 -8.60 6.58
C GLY A 104 -9.47 -8.35 7.93
N LEU A 105 -10.30 -8.29 8.98
CA LEU A 105 -9.87 -7.93 10.33
C LEU A 105 -9.67 -9.16 11.23
N ASN A 106 -8.88 -8.97 12.30
CA ASN A 106 -8.69 -9.95 13.39
C ASN A 106 -8.13 -11.32 12.94
N LYS A 107 -7.34 -11.33 11.89
CA LYS A 107 -6.62 -12.53 11.45
C LYS A 107 -5.28 -12.64 12.16
N VAL A 108 -4.82 -13.88 12.37
CA VAL A 108 -3.54 -14.16 13.03
C VAL A 108 -2.53 -14.58 11.99
N ASN A 109 -1.64 -13.65 11.65
CA ASN A 109 -0.51 -13.84 10.72
C ASN A 109 -0.88 -14.61 9.42
N PRO A 110 -1.91 -14.16 8.66
CA PRO A 110 -2.36 -14.86 7.47
C PRO A 110 -1.25 -14.90 6.40
N ASP A 111 -1.08 -16.07 5.80
CA ASP A 111 -0.28 -16.30 4.60
C ASP A 111 -1.13 -16.13 3.33
N GLU A 112 -0.54 -16.40 2.15
CA GLU A 112 -1.22 -16.25 0.87
C GLU A 112 -2.35 -17.27 0.64
N ASN A 113 -2.36 -18.39 1.39
CA ASN A 113 -3.37 -19.43 1.33
C ASN A 113 -4.52 -19.22 2.33
N HIS A 114 -4.37 -18.23 3.22
CA HIS A 114 -5.41 -17.94 4.21
C HIS A 114 -6.72 -17.53 3.53
N PRO A 115 -7.89 -18.00 4.04
CA PRO A 115 -9.19 -17.60 3.51
C PRO A 115 -9.37 -16.09 3.47
N VAL A 116 -9.87 -15.59 2.35
CA VAL A 116 -10.13 -14.18 2.09
C VAL A 116 -11.47 -13.78 2.68
N ASP A 117 -11.51 -12.66 3.43
CA ASP A 117 -12.71 -12.18 4.13
C ASP A 117 -12.67 -10.64 4.28
N PRO A 118 -12.67 -9.88 3.17
CA PRO A 118 -12.50 -8.43 3.18
C PRO A 118 -13.69 -7.73 3.84
N PHE A 119 -13.41 -6.82 4.79
CA PHE A 119 -14.45 -6.14 5.56
C PHE A 119 -14.96 -4.84 4.92
N ASN A 120 -14.15 -4.16 4.11
CA ASN A 120 -14.49 -2.88 3.46
C ASN A 120 -14.55 -3.00 1.93
N HIS A 121 -15.10 -1.99 1.26
CA HIS A 121 -15.26 -1.99 -0.20
C HIS A 121 -13.91 -1.99 -0.93
N TYR A 122 -12.90 -1.35 -0.38
CA TYR A 122 -11.54 -1.41 -0.95
C TYR A 122 -11.01 -2.85 -0.98
N GLY A 123 -10.99 -3.54 0.15
CA GLY A 123 -10.54 -4.94 0.22
C GLY A 123 -11.38 -5.86 -0.67
N LYS A 124 -12.72 -5.66 -0.69
CA LYS A 124 -13.63 -6.41 -1.56
C LYS A 124 -13.29 -6.20 -3.03
N SER A 125 -13.11 -4.95 -3.47
CA SER A 125 -12.81 -4.66 -4.88
C SER A 125 -11.42 -5.17 -5.29
N LYS A 126 -10.42 -5.15 -4.40
CA LYS A 126 -9.12 -5.75 -4.68
C LYS A 126 -9.22 -7.27 -4.83
N TRP A 127 -10.00 -7.92 -3.97
CA TRP A 127 -10.25 -9.36 -4.09
C TRP A 127 -11.01 -9.72 -5.38
N GLU A 128 -12.03 -8.96 -5.74
CA GLU A 128 -12.74 -9.17 -7.02
C GLU A 128 -11.78 -8.98 -8.21
N ALA A 129 -10.88 -8.00 -8.16
CA ALA A 129 -9.85 -7.82 -9.20
C ALA A 129 -8.90 -9.03 -9.28
N GLU A 130 -8.46 -9.59 -8.15
CA GLU A 130 -7.67 -10.82 -8.15
C GLU A 130 -8.41 -12.00 -8.79
N LYS A 131 -9.71 -12.13 -8.56
CA LYS A 131 -10.54 -13.17 -9.22
C LYS A 131 -10.64 -12.97 -10.73
N VAL A 132 -10.78 -11.73 -11.18
CA VAL A 132 -10.76 -11.38 -12.61
C VAL A 132 -9.41 -11.78 -13.24
N ILE A 133 -8.30 -11.44 -12.60
CA ILE A 133 -6.96 -11.80 -13.07
C ILE A 133 -6.78 -13.34 -13.07
N LYS A 134 -7.27 -14.02 -12.04
CA LYS A 134 -7.19 -15.49 -11.97
C LYS A 134 -7.97 -16.16 -13.11
N ALA A 135 -9.20 -15.70 -13.38
CA ALA A 135 -10.02 -16.19 -14.47
C ALA A 135 -9.36 -15.94 -15.84
N TRP A 136 -8.73 -14.77 -16.04
CA TRP A 136 -7.96 -14.45 -17.23
C TRP A 136 -6.74 -15.37 -17.39
N TYR A 137 -6.02 -15.66 -16.31
CA TYR A 137 -4.90 -16.60 -16.31
C TYR A 137 -5.36 -18.02 -16.65
N ASP A 138 -6.43 -18.53 -15.99
CA ASP A 138 -6.92 -19.90 -16.13
C ASP A 138 -7.49 -20.21 -17.51
N LYS A 139 -7.93 -19.19 -18.24
CA LYS A 139 -8.44 -19.33 -19.61
C LYS A 139 -7.36 -19.77 -20.60
N ASP A 140 -6.14 -19.28 -20.44
CA ASP A 140 -4.97 -19.62 -21.26
C ASP A 140 -3.69 -19.35 -20.42
N PRO A 141 -3.23 -20.33 -19.62
CA PRO A 141 -2.09 -20.14 -18.72
C PRO A 141 -0.73 -20.21 -19.41
N GLU A 142 -0.67 -20.71 -20.66
CA GLU A 142 0.58 -20.98 -21.34
C GLU A 142 1.38 -19.70 -21.62
N GLY A 143 2.61 -19.65 -21.12
CA GLY A 143 3.51 -18.52 -21.26
C GLY A 143 3.09 -17.27 -20.49
N LYS A 144 2.02 -17.30 -19.67
CA LYS A 144 1.64 -16.18 -18.82
C LYS A 144 2.45 -16.14 -17.53
N SER A 145 2.96 -14.96 -17.21
CA SER A 145 3.59 -14.63 -15.94
C SER A 145 2.73 -13.63 -15.19
N VAL A 146 2.12 -14.07 -14.08
CA VAL A 146 1.26 -13.23 -13.24
C VAL A 146 1.82 -13.16 -11.84
N THR A 147 2.11 -11.97 -11.37
CA THR A 147 2.50 -11.72 -9.99
C THR A 147 1.49 -10.80 -9.32
N ILE A 148 0.81 -11.31 -8.29
CA ILE A 148 -0.04 -10.53 -7.39
C ILE A 148 0.78 -10.18 -6.16
N ILE A 149 0.91 -8.91 -5.85
CA ILE A 149 1.57 -8.43 -4.63
C ILE A 149 0.48 -7.90 -3.70
N ARG A 150 0.38 -8.44 -2.49
CA ARG A 150 -0.50 -7.97 -1.41
C ARG A 150 0.34 -7.22 -0.37
N PRO A 151 0.66 -5.95 -0.58
CA PRO A 151 1.41 -5.18 0.41
C PRO A 151 0.54 -4.89 1.63
N THR A 152 1.21 -4.76 2.78
CA THR A 152 0.65 -4.09 3.95
C THR A 152 0.69 -2.57 3.76
N VAL A 153 0.46 -1.78 4.83
CA VAL A 153 0.55 -0.32 4.71
C VAL A 153 1.92 0.09 4.19
N ILE A 154 1.94 0.71 2.99
CA ILE A 154 3.16 1.21 2.37
C ILE A 154 3.47 2.60 2.92
N PHE A 155 4.72 2.84 3.30
CA PHE A 155 5.20 4.14 3.78
C PHE A 155 6.52 4.52 3.12
N GLY A 156 6.89 5.77 3.27
CA GLY A 156 8.14 6.32 2.75
C GLY A 156 8.07 7.84 2.64
N GLU A 157 9.13 8.42 2.12
CA GLU A 157 9.27 9.85 1.89
C GLU A 157 8.14 10.35 0.98
N LYS A 158 7.62 11.52 1.24
CA LYS A 158 6.51 12.18 0.50
C LYS A 158 5.12 11.54 0.67
N ASN A 159 4.98 10.42 1.39
CA ASN A 159 3.69 9.79 1.64
C ASN A 159 2.94 10.46 2.81
N ARG A 160 1.70 10.85 2.60
CA ARG A 160 0.81 11.47 3.61
C ARG A 160 -0.30 10.50 4.07
N GLY A 161 0.07 9.24 4.28
CA GLY A 161 -0.83 8.20 4.77
C GLY A 161 -0.78 7.98 6.28
N ASN A 162 -1.37 6.87 6.74
CA ASN A 162 -1.51 6.51 8.17
C ASN A 162 -0.19 6.45 8.93
N VAL A 163 0.87 5.90 8.31
CA VAL A 163 2.18 5.82 8.96
C VAL A 163 2.74 7.23 9.16
N TYR A 164 2.69 8.08 8.12
CA TYR A 164 3.10 9.48 8.26
C TYR A 164 2.36 10.21 9.39
N ASN A 165 1.03 10.03 9.46
CA ASN A 165 0.23 10.66 10.50
C ASN A 165 0.65 10.20 11.91
N LEU A 166 0.97 8.91 12.07
CA LEU A 166 1.50 8.37 13.31
C LEU A 166 2.89 8.96 13.63
N LEU A 167 3.81 8.95 12.67
CA LEU A 167 5.16 9.51 12.83
C LEU A 167 5.10 11.00 13.18
N LYS A 168 4.24 11.77 12.50
CA LYS A 168 4.02 13.20 12.78
C LYS A 168 3.51 13.44 14.21
N GLN A 169 2.58 12.62 14.66
CA GLN A 169 2.06 12.73 16.02
C GLN A 169 3.15 12.47 17.06
N ILE A 170 3.97 11.44 16.83
CA ILE A 170 5.10 11.10 17.72
C ILE A 170 6.16 12.20 17.68
N ALA A 171 6.57 12.64 16.49
CA ALA A 171 7.57 13.70 16.31
C ALA A 171 7.17 15.04 16.95
N SER A 172 5.87 15.34 17.01
CA SER A 172 5.35 16.53 17.66
C SER A 172 5.45 16.51 19.20
N GLY A 173 5.83 15.40 19.81
CA GLY A 173 5.87 15.22 21.27
C GLY A 173 4.50 15.09 21.94
N LYS A 174 3.40 15.07 21.17
CA LYS A 174 2.02 14.98 21.69
C LYS A 174 1.46 13.55 21.69
N PHE A 175 2.32 12.57 21.40
CA PHE A 175 1.92 11.17 21.35
C PHE A 175 1.79 10.58 22.75
N LEU A 176 0.68 9.90 23.00
CA LEU A 176 0.46 9.14 24.22
C LEU A 176 0.27 7.67 23.88
N MET A 177 1.07 6.80 24.49
CA MET A 177 0.97 5.35 24.30
C MET A 177 -0.29 4.82 24.99
N ILE A 178 -1.18 4.20 24.19
CA ILE A 178 -2.34 3.46 24.73
C ILE A 178 -1.94 1.98 24.87
N GLY A 179 -2.04 1.45 26.09
CA GLY A 179 -1.64 0.11 26.43
C GLY A 179 -0.14 -0.04 26.65
N ARG A 180 0.34 -1.30 26.61
CA ARG A 180 1.75 -1.64 26.89
C ARG A 180 2.69 -1.43 25.69
N GLY A 181 2.16 -1.13 24.51
CA GLY A 181 2.96 -0.96 23.29
C GLY A 181 3.55 -2.26 22.72
N GLN A 182 3.02 -3.42 23.12
CA GLN A 182 3.48 -4.73 22.67
C GLN A 182 2.77 -5.20 21.38
N ASN A 183 1.77 -4.47 20.93
CA ASN A 183 1.10 -4.74 19.66
C ASN A 183 2.07 -4.51 18.49
N ARG A 184 2.10 -5.46 17.57
CA ARG A 184 2.96 -5.42 16.38
C ARG A 184 2.19 -4.94 15.17
N LYS A 185 2.88 -4.21 14.31
CA LYS A 185 2.35 -3.68 13.05
C LYS A 185 3.25 -4.09 11.91
N SER A 186 2.69 -4.80 10.94
CA SER A 186 3.36 -5.03 9.66
C SER A 186 3.34 -3.75 8.84
N MET A 187 4.48 -3.40 8.26
CA MET A 187 4.67 -2.23 7.41
C MET A 187 5.56 -2.60 6.22
N ALA A 188 5.49 -1.82 5.16
CA ALA A 188 6.31 -2.00 3.96
C ALA A 188 6.90 -0.64 3.53
N TYR A 189 8.23 -0.55 3.51
CA TYR A 189 8.91 0.63 2.99
C TYR A 189 8.83 0.67 1.47
N VAL A 190 8.43 1.79 0.90
CA VAL A 190 8.20 1.91 -0.55
C VAL A 190 9.43 1.54 -1.37
N GLY A 191 10.65 1.88 -0.90
CA GLY A 191 11.89 1.50 -1.57
C GLY A 191 12.07 -0.01 -1.73
N ASN A 192 11.63 -0.79 -0.74
CA ASN A 192 11.67 -2.25 -0.80
C ASN A 192 10.54 -2.82 -1.67
N VAL A 193 9.35 -2.22 -1.60
CA VAL A 193 8.20 -2.64 -2.45
C VAL A 193 8.55 -2.50 -3.94
N VAL A 194 9.13 -1.37 -4.34
CA VAL A 194 9.49 -1.16 -5.76
C VAL A 194 10.68 -2.02 -6.19
N ALA A 195 11.60 -2.32 -5.28
CA ALA A 195 12.67 -3.28 -5.54
C ALA A 195 12.12 -4.69 -5.75
N PHE A 196 11.09 -5.10 -5.00
CA PHE A 196 10.42 -6.38 -5.19
C PHE A 196 9.65 -6.42 -6.52
N ILE A 197 8.94 -5.34 -6.88
CA ILE A 197 8.29 -5.24 -8.21
C ILE A 197 9.34 -5.45 -9.30
N LYS A 198 10.48 -4.76 -9.23
CA LYS A 198 11.56 -4.90 -10.22
C LYS A 198 12.11 -6.32 -10.27
N HIS A 199 12.39 -6.93 -9.12
CA HIS A 199 12.83 -8.31 -9.02
C HIS A 199 11.87 -9.29 -9.72
N ARG A 200 10.56 -9.12 -9.53
CA ARG A 200 9.54 -9.94 -10.20
C ARG A 200 9.48 -9.69 -11.72
N LEU A 201 9.67 -8.44 -12.15
CA LEU A 201 9.77 -8.09 -13.56
C LEU A 201 10.95 -8.78 -14.23
N GLU A 202 12.10 -8.81 -13.57
CA GLU A 202 13.34 -9.42 -14.11
C GLU A 202 13.27 -10.95 -14.17
N LEU A 203 12.64 -11.57 -13.17
CA LEU A 203 12.44 -13.02 -13.16
C LEU A 203 11.46 -13.48 -14.23
N ALA A 204 10.41 -12.71 -14.48
CA ALA A 204 9.31 -13.02 -15.41
C ALA A 204 8.83 -14.48 -15.30
N GLU A 205 8.81 -15.02 -14.08
CA GLU A 205 8.50 -16.41 -13.78
C GLU A 205 7.07 -16.76 -14.23
N GLU A 206 6.95 -17.73 -15.12
CA GLU A 206 5.66 -18.20 -15.59
C GLU A 206 4.80 -18.75 -14.46
N GLY A 207 3.50 -18.60 -14.60
CA GLY A 207 2.54 -19.06 -13.60
C GLY A 207 1.80 -17.94 -12.89
N TYR A 208 0.97 -18.33 -11.92
CA TYR A 208 0.18 -17.44 -11.09
C TYR A 208 0.76 -17.37 -9.68
N ASN A 209 1.45 -16.28 -9.38
CA ASN A 209 2.19 -16.11 -8.14
C ASN A 209 1.57 -15.02 -7.27
N VAL A 210 1.20 -15.35 -6.03
CA VAL A 210 0.70 -14.39 -5.03
C VAL A 210 1.73 -14.24 -3.93
N PHE A 211 2.01 -13.00 -3.51
CA PHE A 211 2.95 -12.68 -2.44
C PHE A 211 2.36 -11.65 -1.48
N ASN A 212 2.39 -11.95 -0.18
CA ASN A 212 2.25 -10.94 0.84
C ASN A 212 3.56 -10.16 0.96
N TYR A 213 3.53 -8.83 0.85
CA TYR A 213 4.74 -8.04 0.98
C TYR A 213 4.78 -7.26 2.30
N ILE A 214 5.72 -7.64 3.16
CA ILE A 214 5.96 -7.03 4.48
C ILE A 214 7.46 -6.98 4.76
N ASP A 215 7.96 -5.85 5.24
CA ASP A 215 9.31 -5.76 5.75
C ASP A 215 9.38 -6.37 7.17
N LYS A 216 10.17 -7.41 7.33
CA LYS A 216 10.38 -8.10 8.61
C LYS A 216 11.71 -7.70 9.26
N PRO A 217 11.80 -7.77 10.59
CA PRO A 217 10.75 -8.18 11.55
C PRO A 217 9.71 -7.09 11.82
N ASP A 218 8.46 -7.49 12.13
CA ASP A 218 7.45 -6.54 12.58
C ASP A 218 7.88 -5.85 13.88
N LEU A 219 7.81 -4.53 13.90
CA LEU A 219 8.11 -3.76 15.10
C LEU A 219 6.92 -3.74 16.06
N THR A 220 7.21 -3.82 17.38
CA THR A 220 6.24 -3.43 18.40
C THR A 220 6.10 -1.90 18.39
N MET A 221 4.99 -1.37 18.92
CA MET A 221 4.86 0.09 19.09
C MET A 221 5.97 0.66 19.98
N THR A 222 6.44 -0.09 20.97
CA THR A 222 7.58 0.33 21.81
C THR A 222 8.89 0.37 21.00
N SER A 223 9.17 -0.64 20.17
CA SER A 223 10.35 -0.64 19.29
C SER A 223 10.29 0.48 18.26
N LEU A 224 9.10 0.73 17.68
CA LEU A 224 8.89 1.83 16.74
C LEU A 224 9.19 3.20 17.39
N LEU A 225 8.74 3.42 18.64
CA LEU A 225 9.09 4.63 19.38
C LEU A 225 10.61 4.76 19.56
N GLY A 226 11.31 3.68 19.90
CA GLY A 226 12.77 3.68 20.05
C GLY A 226 13.49 4.07 18.75
N VAL A 227 13.04 3.58 17.60
CA VAL A 227 13.57 3.99 16.28
C VAL A 227 13.35 5.49 16.07
N ILE A 228 12.13 5.99 16.33
CA ILE A 228 11.79 7.41 16.14
C ILE A 228 12.60 8.32 17.07
N GLU A 229 12.75 7.94 18.34
CA GLU A 229 13.55 8.68 19.32
C GLU A 229 15.00 8.80 18.88
N LYS A 230 15.57 7.71 18.37
CA LYS A 230 16.94 7.67 17.84
C LYS A 230 17.10 8.56 16.61
N SER A 231 16.20 8.40 15.62
CA SER A 231 16.28 9.15 14.35
C SER A 231 16.09 10.66 14.53
N LEU A 232 15.19 11.06 15.44
CA LEU A 232 14.88 12.48 15.68
C LEU A 232 15.70 13.11 16.81
N ASN A 233 16.54 12.33 17.50
CA ASN A 233 17.25 12.74 18.72
C ASN A 233 16.31 13.42 19.76
N LYS A 234 15.10 12.85 19.93
CA LYS A 234 14.05 13.38 20.82
C LYS A 234 13.47 12.25 21.65
N LYS A 235 13.23 12.50 22.94
CA LYS A 235 12.51 11.55 23.79
C LYS A 235 11.01 11.72 23.65
N THR A 236 10.27 10.63 23.59
CA THR A 236 8.82 10.62 23.63
C THR A 236 8.32 10.59 25.07
N PRO A 237 7.11 11.09 25.35
CA PRO A 237 6.53 11.00 26.69
C PRO A 237 6.43 9.54 27.14
N SER A 238 6.93 9.23 28.34
CA SER A 238 6.88 7.88 28.93
C SER A 238 5.49 7.48 29.45
N VAL A 239 4.53 8.42 29.42
CA VAL A 239 3.17 8.21 29.91
C VAL A 239 2.43 7.19 29.07
N ARG A 240 1.87 6.17 29.75
CA ARG A 240 1.07 5.12 29.12
C ARG A 240 -0.34 5.17 29.66
N ILE A 241 -1.32 5.22 28.77
CA ILE A 241 -2.74 5.23 29.11
C ILE A 241 -3.25 3.79 29.10
N PRO A 242 -3.90 3.29 30.16
CA PRO A 242 -4.58 1.99 30.13
C PRO A 242 -5.56 1.91 28.96
N ILE A 243 -5.68 0.72 28.35
CA ILE A 243 -6.50 0.53 27.13
C ILE A 243 -7.96 0.93 27.38
N TRP A 244 -8.53 0.57 28.54
CA TRP A 244 -9.91 0.90 28.88
C TRP A 244 -10.14 2.42 28.94
N LEU A 245 -9.14 3.18 29.47
CA LEU A 245 -9.22 4.63 29.54
C LEU A 245 -9.09 5.27 28.13
N GLY A 246 -8.26 4.66 27.26
CA GLY A 246 -8.17 5.01 25.85
C GLY A 246 -9.51 4.85 25.12
N TYR A 247 -10.23 3.75 25.37
CA TYR A 247 -11.57 3.54 24.82
C TYR A 247 -12.61 4.53 25.36
N LEU A 248 -12.59 4.80 26.68
CA LEU A 248 -13.49 5.77 27.30
C LEU A 248 -13.27 7.16 26.70
N GLY A 249 -12.02 7.58 26.56
CA GLY A 249 -11.67 8.85 25.92
C GLY A 249 -12.12 8.87 24.46
N GLY A 250 -11.84 7.80 23.69
CA GLY A 250 -12.27 7.66 22.29
C GLY A 250 -13.80 7.79 22.14
N PHE A 251 -14.56 7.14 23.00
CA PHE A 251 -16.03 7.24 23.02
C PHE A 251 -16.50 8.68 23.36
N GLY A 252 -15.86 9.34 24.33
CA GLY A 252 -16.16 10.75 24.64
C GLY A 252 -15.94 11.66 23.43
N PHE A 253 -14.87 11.43 22.65
CA PHE A 253 -14.64 12.15 21.39
C PHE A 253 -15.67 11.81 20.31
N ASP A 254 -16.16 10.56 20.23
CA ASP A 254 -17.23 10.18 19.30
C ASP A 254 -18.54 10.93 19.61
N VAL A 255 -18.90 11.04 20.88
CA VAL A 255 -20.07 11.84 21.33
C VAL A 255 -19.88 13.31 20.98
N LEU A 256 -18.69 13.87 21.24
CA LEU A 256 -18.38 15.26 20.92
C LEU A 256 -18.43 15.52 19.40
N ALA A 257 -17.92 14.59 18.58
CA ALA A 257 -17.98 14.65 17.13
C ALA A 257 -19.43 14.63 16.63
N PHE A 258 -20.28 13.79 17.24
CA PHE A 258 -21.71 13.70 16.92
C PHE A 258 -22.42 15.04 17.24
N VAL A 259 -22.20 15.60 18.43
CA VAL A 259 -22.84 16.86 18.86
C VAL A 259 -22.35 18.06 18.03
N THR A 260 -21.03 18.15 17.79
CA THR A 260 -20.44 19.28 17.06
C THR A 260 -20.48 19.14 15.55
N ARG A 261 -20.84 17.96 15.04
CA ARG A 261 -20.78 17.56 13.60
C ARG A 261 -19.39 17.78 12.97
N LYS A 262 -18.35 17.79 13.79
CA LYS A 262 -16.95 17.96 13.33
C LYS A 262 -16.22 16.60 13.32
N LYS A 263 -15.40 16.38 12.31
CA LYS A 263 -14.46 15.24 12.30
C LYS A 263 -13.32 15.51 13.29
N LEU A 264 -13.22 14.71 14.34
CA LEU A 264 -12.18 14.83 15.36
C LEU A 264 -11.01 13.86 15.10
N ALA A 265 -9.82 14.24 15.56
CA ALA A 265 -8.60 13.47 15.37
C ALA A 265 -8.55 12.15 16.19
N ILE A 266 -9.36 12.05 17.26
CA ILE A 266 -9.45 10.87 18.13
C ILE A 266 -10.86 10.29 18.03
N SER A 267 -10.97 8.94 18.02
CA SER A 267 -12.23 8.21 18.05
C SER A 267 -12.01 6.82 18.63
N SER A 268 -13.08 6.18 19.12
CA SER A 268 -13.01 4.79 19.63
C SER A 268 -12.50 3.82 18.56
N VAL A 269 -12.89 4.01 17.31
CA VAL A 269 -12.43 3.20 16.16
C VAL A 269 -10.91 3.37 15.94
N ARG A 270 -10.40 4.60 16.06
CA ARG A 270 -8.94 4.84 15.93
C ARG A 270 -8.17 4.22 17.08
N VAL A 271 -8.68 4.28 18.31
CA VAL A 271 -8.09 3.56 19.46
C VAL A 271 -8.07 2.06 19.21
N LYS A 272 -9.18 1.48 18.73
CA LYS A 272 -9.27 0.05 18.37
C LYS A 272 -8.24 -0.32 17.31
N LYS A 273 -8.17 0.44 16.21
CA LYS A 273 -7.17 0.23 15.15
C LYS A 273 -5.73 0.36 15.69
N PHE A 274 -5.48 1.30 16.61
CA PHE A 274 -4.16 1.53 17.18
C PHE A 274 -3.68 0.35 18.03
N VAL A 275 -4.50 -0.17 18.94
CA VAL A 275 -4.11 -1.28 19.84
C VAL A 275 -4.15 -2.65 19.16
N ALA A 276 -4.80 -2.78 18.01
CA ALA A 276 -4.89 -4.04 17.29
C ALA A 276 -3.51 -4.53 16.82
N LYS A 277 -3.29 -5.84 16.83
CA LYS A 277 -2.19 -6.48 16.12
C LYS A 277 -2.57 -6.63 14.66
N THR A 278 -1.68 -6.24 13.76
CA THR A 278 -1.84 -6.42 12.31
C THR A 278 -0.56 -7.00 11.76
N GLN A 279 -0.47 -8.32 11.79
CA GLN A 279 0.70 -9.08 11.34
C GLN A 279 0.28 -9.99 10.20
N PHE A 280 1.18 -10.14 9.22
CA PHE A 280 0.99 -11.00 8.06
C PHE A 280 2.24 -11.85 7.86
N ASP A 281 2.09 -13.04 7.32
CA ASP A 281 3.20 -13.90 6.95
C ASP A 281 3.87 -13.37 5.68
N ALA A 282 5.20 -13.41 5.64
CA ALA A 282 6.02 -13.00 4.50
C ALA A 282 7.03 -14.09 4.10
N THR A 283 6.82 -15.31 4.55
CA THR A 283 7.74 -16.44 4.31
C THR A 283 7.98 -16.62 2.81
N LYS A 284 6.94 -16.50 2.00
CA LYS A 284 7.03 -16.69 0.56
C LYS A 284 7.93 -15.64 -0.12
N VAL A 285 7.86 -14.37 0.28
CA VAL A 285 8.78 -13.34 -0.22
C VAL A 285 10.22 -13.65 0.17
N HIS A 286 10.46 -14.01 1.43
CA HIS A 286 11.81 -14.32 1.91
C HIS A 286 12.41 -15.57 1.25
N SER A 287 11.58 -16.56 0.88
CA SER A 287 12.02 -17.77 0.17
C SER A 287 12.14 -17.60 -1.36
N SER A 288 11.70 -16.48 -1.91
CA SER A 288 11.73 -16.20 -3.37
C SER A 288 13.11 -15.81 -3.91
N GLY A 289 14.15 -15.76 -3.06
CA GLY A 289 15.47 -15.26 -3.42
C GLY A 289 15.60 -13.73 -3.40
N PHE A 290 14.50 -12.99 -3.18
CA PHE A 290 14.54 -11.54 -3.05
C PHE A 290 15.21 -11.11 -1.74
N LYS A 291 16.10 -10.11 -1.83
CA LYS A 291 16.70 -9.45 -0.69
C LYS A 291 16.30 -7.97 -0.69
N ALA A 292 15.57 -7.56 0.33
CA ALA A 292 15.18 -6.16 0.49
C ALA A 292 16.43 -5.26 0.60
N PRO A 293 16.54 -4.17 -0.17
CA PRO A 293 17.68 -3.24 -0.11
C PRO A 293 17.82 -2.53 1.23
N PHE A 294 16.74 -2.39 1.98
CA PHE A 294 16.69 -1.66 3.24
C PHE A 294 16.03 -2.51 4.32
N THR A 295 16.51 -2.41 5.54
CA THR A 295 15.77 -2.87 6.71
C THR A 295 14.56 -1.96 6.97
N LEU A 296 13.58 -2.45 7.74
CA LEU A 296 12.43 -1.63 8.14
C LEU A 296 12.87 -0.38 8.94
N GLU A 297 13.90 -0.52 9.78
CA GLU A 297 14.45 0.59 10.57
C GLU A 297 15.11 1.64 9.68
N GLU A 298 15.89 1.24 8.68
CA GLU A 298 16.47 2.16 7.70
C GLU A 298 15.41 2.89 6.88
N GLY A 299 14.34 2.20 6.45
CA GLY A 299 13.20 2.81 5.77
C GLY A 299 12.49 3.86 6.64
N LEU A 300 12.31 3.57 7.93
CA LEU A 300 11.77 4.52 8.91
C LEU A 300 12.68 5.72 9.11
N ASP A 301 13.99 5.48 9.30
CA ASP A 301 14.98 6.55 9.49
C ASP A 301 15.02 7.51 8.29
N ARG A 302 15.07 6.98 7.07
CA ARG A 302 14.99 7.78 5.84
C ARG A 302 13.74 8.62 5.77
N THR A 303 12.58 8.02 6.08
CA THR A 303 11.30 8.72 6.10
C THR A 303 11.27 9.82 7.16
N LEU A 304 11.75 9.54 8.38
CA LEU A 304 11.79 10.50 9.49
C LEU A 304 12.72 11.67 9.19
N ASN A 305 13.92 11.39 8.68
CA ASN A 305 14.87 12.43 8.32
C ASN A 305 14.32 13.33 7.21
N TYR A 306 13.74 12.74 6.14
CA TYR A 306 13.12 13.51 5.07
C TYR A 306 11.96 14.38 5.57
N GLU A 307 11.07 13.83 6.42
CA GLU A 307 9.82 14.46 6.78
C GLU A 307 9.90 15.46 7.92
N PHE A 308 10.87 15.29 8.84
CA PHE A 308 10.88 16.03 10.11
C PHE A 308 12.22 16.65 10.48
N VAL A 309 13.30 16.38 9.72
CA VAL A 309 14.65 16.91 9.99
C VAL A 309 15.12 17.82 8.86
N GLN A 310 14.98 17.40 7.60
CA GLN A 310 15.41 18.18 6.45
C GLN A 310 14.49 19.38 6.21
N GLU A 311 15.10 20.52 5.85
CA GLU A 311 14.33 21.64 5.31
C GLU A 311 13.78 21.24 3.93
N ARG A 312 12.49 21.51 3.72
CA ARG A 312 11.78 21.20 2.47
C ARG A 312 11.27 22.46 1.84
N SER A 313 11.22 22.49 0.52
CA SER A 313 10.48 23.51 -0.20
C SER A 313 8.97 23.21 -0.13
N ASP A 314 8.15 24.26 -0.12
CA ASP A 314 6.68 24.12 -0.15
C ASP A 314 6.19 23.52 -1.48
N ASP A 315 7.03 23.49 -2.51
CA ASP A 315 6.75 22.94 -3.84
C ASP A 315 6.99 21.43 -3.97
N ASP A 316 7.50 20.77 -2.93
CA ASP A 316 7.72 19.32 -2.95
C ASP A 316 6.39 18.57 -3.15
N GLU A 317 6.28 17.83 -4.26
CA GLU A 317 5.13 16.97 -4.51
C GLU A 317 4.96 15.96 -3.38
N VAL A 318 3.73 15.85 -2.86
CA VAL A 318 3.36 14.90 -1.81
C VAL A 318 2.18 14.04 -2.25
N PHE A 319 2.15 12.79 -1.78
CA PHE A 319 1.12 11.81 -2.12
C PHE A 319 0.17 11.61 -0.94
N TYR A 320 -1.08 11.97 -1.11
CA TYR A 320 -2.14 11.68 -0.14
C TYR A 320 -2.72 10.30 -0.43
N THR A 321 -2.40 9.34 0.42
CA THR A 321 -2.84 7.94 0.27
C THR A 321 -3.99 7.57 1.20
N GLU A 322 -4.59 8.56 1.84
CA GLU A 322 -5.81 8.46 2.69
C GLU A 322 -6.66 9.73 2.64
#